data_bc81c33ad74fb109ed863101fb5f0748
#
_entry.id   bc81c33ad74fb109ed863101fb5f0748
#
_cell.length_a   1.000
_cell.length_b   1.000
_cell.length_c   1.000
_cell.angle_alpha   90.00
_cell.angle_beta   90.00
_cell.angle_gamma   90.00
#
_symmetry.space_group_name_H-M   'P 1'
#
loop_
_entity.id
_entity.type
_entity.pdbx_description
1 polymer ?
#
loop_
_entity_poly.entity_id
_entity_poly.type
_entity_poly.pdbx_seq_one_letter_code
_entity_poly.pdbx_strand_id
1 'polypeptide(L)'
;IAYVNARARPLALYWFGKDEAERERVLRETTSGGVSVNNVMMHFACDDLPFGGVGASGMGHYHGRDGFRTFSHAKAVYRDGRLNLSKLAGTLPPFGPKLAKMLDGQIKK
;
A
#
# COMPACT_ATOMS: atom_id res chain seq x y z
N ILE A 1 10.12 5.75 21.26
CA ILE A 1 8.82 5.55 20.56
C ILE A 1 8.01 6.84 20.62
N ALA A 2 7.65 7.35 21.82
CA ALA A 2 6.85 8.57 21.96
C ALA A 2 7.47 9.78 21.23
N TYR A 3 8.79 9.94 21.34
CA TYR A 3 9.52 11.00 20.65
C TYR A 3 9.41 10.90 19.11
N VAL A 4 9.54 9.71 18.54
CA VAL A 4 9.40 9.47 17.10
C VAL A 4 7.96 9.73 16.64
N ASN A 5 6.99 9.21 17.39
CA ASN A 5 5.58 9.32 17.03
C ASN A 5 5.00 10.74 17.16
N ALA A 6 5.61 11.59 17.99
CA ALA A 6 5.23 13.01 18.12
C ALA A 6 5.74 13.88 16.96
N ARG A 7 6.48 13.33 16.00
CA ARG A 7 7.11 14.06 14.89
C ARG A 7 6.66 13.57 13.54
N ALA A 8 7.02 14.31 12.49
CA ALA A 8 6.85 13.87 11.11
C ALA A 8 7.57 12.52 10.89
N ARG A 9 6.95 11.64 10.10
CA ARG A 9 7.50 10.30 9.85
C ARG A 9 8.88 10.40 9.17
N PRO A 10 9.93 9.82 9.78
CA PRO A 10 11.27 9.91 9.24
C PRO A 10 11.45 8.98 8.02
N LEU A 11 12.41 9.35 7.16
CA LEU A 11 12.81 8.48 6.05
C LEU A 11 13.50 7.21 6.54
N ALA A 12 14.32 7.31 7.58
CA ALA A 12 15.06 6.21 8.15
C ALA A 12 14.97 6.18 9.68
N LEU A 13 14.93 4.98 10.23
CA LEU A 13 15.03 4.71 11.65
C LEU A 13 16.17 3.72 11.90
N TYR A 14 16.96 3.98 12.91
CA TYR A 14 18.07 3.11 13.30
C TYR A 14 17.83 2.62 14.73
N TRP A 15 17.86 1.30 14.88
CA TRP A 15 17.79 0.68 16.20
C TRP A 15 19.08 -0.08 16.51
N PHE A 16 19.62 0.13 17.71
CA PHE A 16 20.83 -0.53 18.18
C PHE A 16 20.55 -1.22 19.51
N GLY A 17 20.80 -2.52 19.57
CA GLY A 17 20.59 -3.31 20.78
C GLY A 17 20.62 -4.80 20.51
N LYS A 18 20.34 -5.58 21.57
CA LYS A 18 20.29 -7.04 21.52
C LYS A 18 18.93 -7.61 21.97
N ASP A 19 18.08 -6.75 22.55
CA ASP A 19 16.77 -7.18 23.04
C ASP A 19 15.79 -7.26 21.86
N GLU A 20 15.39 -8.48 21.52
CA GLU A 20 14.48 -8.74 20.42
C GLU A 20 13.05 -8.23 20.71
N ALA A 21 12.60 -8.31 21.95
CA ALA A 21 11.26 -7.84 22.30
C ALA A 21 11.16 -6.32 22.19
N GLU A 22 12.20 -5.60 22.61
CA GLU A 22 12.31 -4.16 22.45
C GLU A 22 12.37 -3.77 20.97
N ARG A 23 13.18 -4.46 20.16
CA ARG A 23 13.26 -4.25 18.71
C ARG A 23 11.88 -4.40 18.05
N GLU A 24 11.21 -5.52 18.28
CA GLU A 24 9.89 -5.78 17.70
C GLU A 24 8.84 -4.75 18.15
N ARG A 25 8.95 -4.29 19.38
CA ARG A 25 8.10 -3.23 19.90
C ARG A 25 8.34 -1.91 19.15
N VAL A 26 9.59 -1.52 18.93
CA VAL A 26 9.94 -0.30 18.17
C VAL A 26 9.43 -0.41 16.74
N LEU A 27 9.67 -1.54 16.07
CA LEU A 27 9.21 -1.77 14.69
C LEU A 27 7.68 -1.71 14.56
N ARG A 28 6.96 -2.23 15.52
CA ARG A 28 5.49 -2.25 15.49
C ARG A 28 4.87 -0.90 15.87
N GLU A 29 5.46 -0.18 16.82
CA GLU A 29 4.88 1.03 17.41
C GLU A 29 5.38 2.33 16.76
N THR A 30 6.29 2.25 15.76
CA THR A 30 6.77 3.42 15.01
C THR A 30 6.55 3.22 13.52
N THR A 31 6.54 4.34 12.78
CA THR A 31 6.47 4.33 11.31
C THR A 31 7.62 5.15 10.74
N SER A 32 8.37 4.56 9.81
CA SER A 32 9.43 5.20 9.04
C SER A 32 9.46 4.69 7.61
N GLY A 33 10.19 5.33 6.73
CA GLY A 33 10.41 4.84 5.37
C GLY A 33 11.14 3.51 5.34
N GLY A 34 12.21 3.39 6.11
CA GLY A 34 12.98 2.15 6.27
C GLY A 34 13.62 2.06 7.64
N VAL A 35 14.11 0.87 7.99
CA VAL A 35 14.80 0.60 9.27
C VAL A 35 16.08 -0.18 9.02
N SER A 36 17.16 0.20 9.72
CA SER A 36 18.35 -0.63 9.87
C SER A 36 18.53 -1.03 11.33
N VAL A 37 18.77 -2.32 11.56
CA VAL A 37 18.99 -2.91 12.89
C VAL A 37 20.50 -3.12 13.07
N ASN A 38 21.06 -2.57 14.16
CA ASN A 38 22.49 -2.64 14.51
C ASN A 38 23.42 -2.15 13.37
N ASN A 39 22.92 -1.29 12.52
CA ASN A 39 23.67 -0.68 11.41
C ASN A 39 23.02 0.64 10.99
N VAL A 40 23.69 1.38 10.12
CA VAL A 40 23.21 2.58 9.48
C VAL A 40 23.21 2.38 7.96
N MET A 41 22.28 3.02 7.24
CA MET A 41 22.25 3.07 5.78
C MET A 41 22.05 1.73 5.04
N MET A 42 22.15 0.58 5.69
CA MET A 42 22.11 -0.72 4.99
C MET A 42 20.74 -1.04 4.37
N HIS A 43 19.65 -0.53 4.90
CA HIS A 43 18.34 -0.64 4.25
C HIS A 43 18.26 0.12 2.91
N PHE A 44 19.10 1.15 2.73
CA PHE A 44 19.24 1.89 1.48
C PHE A 44 20.19 1.18 0.50
N ALA A 45 21.28 0.62 1.01
CA ALA A 45 22.32 -0.03 0.19
C ALA A 45 21.89 -1.41 -0.35
N CYS A 46 20.81 -1.99 0.16
CA CYS A 46 20.29 -3.27 -0.28
C CYS A 46 19.27 -3.08 -1.42
N ASP A 47 19.65 -3.40 -2.65
CA ASP A 47 18.84 -3.21 -3.84
C ASP A 47 17.57 -4.08 -3.88
N ASP A 48 17.49 -5.11 -3.06
CA ASP A 48 16.31 -5.98 -2.95
C ASP A 48 15.26 -5.45 -1.96
N LEU A 49 15.62 -4.45 -1.13
CA LEU A 49 14.69 -3.83 -0.19
C LEU A 49 14.06 -2.57 -0.80
N PRO A 50 12.75 -2.37 -0.60
CA PRO A 50 12.11 -1.14 -1.04
C PRO A 50 12.69 0.06 -0.28
N PHE A 51 13.08 1.11 -0.99
CA PHE A 51 13.53 2.35 -0.41
C PHE A 51 12.59 3.50 -0.77
N GLY A 52 12.13 4.21 0.23
CA GLY A 52 11.25 5.36 0.07
C GLY A 52 10.74 5.87 1.41
N GLY A 53 10.24 7.09 1.43
CA GLY A 53 9.67 7.73 2.60
C GLY A 53 8.19 7.44 2.79
N VAL A 54 7.64 7.96 3.89
CA VAL A 54 6.21 7.89 4.22
C VAL A 54 5.73 9.24 4.77
N GLY A 55 4.62 9.74 4.25
CA GLY A 55 4.10 11.05 4.64
C GLY A 55 5.07 12.18 4.31
N ALA A 56 5.53 12.93 5.33
CA ALA A 56 6.43 14.06 5.15
C ALA A 56 7.82 13.69 4.61
N SER A 57 8.26 12.44 4.77
CA SER A 57 9.56 11.98 4.27
C SER A 57 9.54 11.47 2.83
N GLY A 58 8.37 11.33 2.21
CA GLY A 58 8.25 10.93 0.82
C GLY A 58 6.97 10.17 0.50
N MET A 59 6.81 9.82 -0.77
CA MET A 59 5.72 9.03 -1.32
C MET A 59 6.28 7.97 -2.26
N GLY A 60 5.78 6.73 -2.13
CA GLY A 60 6.24 5.62 -2.94
C GLY A 60 7.62 5.10 -2.52
N HIS A 61 8.07 4.09 -3.24
CA HIS A 61 9.36 3.45 -2.98
C HIS A 61 9.89 2.83 -4.26
N TYR A 62 11.20 2.60 -4.30
CA TYR A 62 11.88 1.97 -5.43
C TYR A 62 12.92 0.97 -4.93
N HIS A 63 13.72 0.41 -5.77
CA HIS A 63 14.56 -0.76 -5.71
C HIS A 63 13.83 -2.06 -6.04
N GLY A 64 14.52 -2.98 -6.63
CA GLY A 64 14.08 -4.32 -6.97
C GLY A 64 12.70 -4.38 -7.63
N ARG A 65 11.86 -5.24 -7.13
CA ARG A 65 10.49 -5.45 -7.62
C ARG A 65 9.59 -4.22 -7.45
N ASP A 66 9.80 -3.46 -6.39
CA ASP A 66 8.99 -2.29 -6.09
C ASP A 66 9.32 -1.14 -7.05
N GLY A 67 10.59 -0.96 -7.39
CA GLY A 67 11.02 -0.03 -8.43
C GLY A 67 10.42 -0.40 -9.79
N PHE A 68 10.46 -1.67 -10.16
CA PHE A 68 9.83 -2.13 -11.40
C PHE A 68 8.33 -1.81 -11.43
N ARG A 69 7.62 -2.07 -10.33
CA ARG A 69 6.19 -1.76 -10.23
C ARG A 69 5.89 -0.27 -10.29
N THR A 70 6.71 0.55 -9.64
CA THR A 70 6.56 2.01 -9.62
C THR A 70 6.65 2.61 -11.01
N PHE A 71 7.52 2.09 -11.88
CA PHE A 71 7.68 2.54 -13.26
C PHE A 71 6.87 1.73 -14.28
N SER A 72 5.97 0.87 -13.82
CA SER A 72 5.13 0.04 -14.67
C SER A 72 3.65 0.42 -14.52
N HIS A 73 2.90 0.30 -15.60
CA HIS A 73 1.45 0.45 -15.57
C HIS A 73 0.77 -0.92 -15.49
N ALA A 74 0.06 -1.16 -14.40
CA ALA A 74 -0.77 -2.35 -14.26
C ALA A 74 -2.08 -2.17 -15.04
N LYS A 75 -2.16 -2.73 -16.26
CA LYS A 75 -3.35 -2.68 -17.08
C LYS A 75 -4.36 -3.73 -16.62
N ALA A 76 -5.50 -3.27 -16.13
CA ALA A 76 -6.60 -4.16 -15.81
C ALA A 76 -7.29 -4.65 -17.09
N VAL A 77 -7.45 -5.96 -17.25
CA VAL A 77 -8.16 -6.57 -18.37
C VAL A 77 -9.28 -7.45 -17.81
N TYR A 78 -10.51 -7.03 -18.04
CA TYR A 78 -11.69 -7.85 -17.75
C TYR A 78 -12.20 -8.49 -19.03
N ARG A 79 -12.48 -9.77 -18.98
CA ARG A 79 -13.07 -10.52 -20.08
C ARG A 79 -14.33 -11.24 -19.58
N ASP A 80 -15.45 -11.00 -20.25
CA ASP A 80 -16.67 -11.73 -19.98
C ASP A 80 -16.48 -13.25 -20.20
N GLY A 81 -17.05 -14.02 -19.29
CA GLY A 81 -17.18 -15.46 -19.46
C GLY A 81 -18.30 -15.84 -20.43
N ARG A 82 -18.63 -17.13 -20.49
CA ARG A 82 -19.77 -17.64 -21.30
C ARG A 82 -21.12 -17.07 -20.84
N LEU A 83 -21.23 -16.70 -19.56
CA LEU A 83 -22.40 -16.04 -18.98
C LEU A 83 -22.09 -14.54 -18.83
N ASN A 84 -22.79 -13.72 -19.58
CA ASN A 84 -22.69 -12.26 -19.43
C ASN A 84 -23.53 -11.81 -18.23
N LEU A 85 -22.87 -11.65 -17.08
CA LEU A 85 -23.52 -11.25 -15.83
C LEU A 85 -24.12 -9.85 -15.92
N SER A 86 -23.50 -8.95 -16.67
CA SER A 86 -23.99 -7.59 -16.90
C SER A 86 -25.33 -7.59 -17.64
N LYS A 87 -25.50 -8.48 -18.61
CA LYS A 87 -26.75 -8.67 -19.33
C LYS A 87 -27.84 -9.23 -18.40
N LEU A 88 -27.51 -10.23 -17.59
CA LEU A 88 -28.45 -10.83 -16.61
C LEU A 88 -28.86 -9.82 -15.53
N ALA A 89 -27.94 -9.00 -15.08
CA ALA A 89 -28.19 -7.94 -14.10
C ALA A 89 -28.95 -6.72 -14.68
N GLY A 90 -29.08 -6.62 -16.01
CA GLY A 90 -29.72 -5.49 -16.67
C GLY A 90 -28.91 -4.20 -16.63
N THR A 91 -27.59 -4.31 -16.51
CA THR A 91 -26.67 -3.15 -16.47
C THR A 91 -26.18 -2.73 -17.86
N LEU A 92 -26.62 -3.42 -18.93
CA LEU A 92 -26.36 -3.05 -20.32
C LEU A 92 -27.56 -2.33 -20.93
N PRO A 93 -27.35 -1.42 -21.89
CA PRO A 93 -28.44 -0.79 -22.65
C PRO A 93 -29.27 -1.81 -23.46
N PRO A 94 -30.60 -1.58 -23.64
CA PRO A 94 -31.38 -0.50 -23.04
C PRO A 94 -31.64 -0.74 -21.57
N PHE A 95 -31.43 0.32 -20.75
CA PHE A 95 -31.58 0.24 -19.31
C PHE A 95 -33.06 0.09 -18.92
N GLY A 96 -33.35 -0.85 -18.03
CA GLY A 96 -34.69 -1.17 -17.58
C GLY A 96 -34.88 -1.00 -16.06
N PRO A 97 -36.08 -1.34 -15.56
CA PRO A 97 -36.43 -1.16 -14.14
C PRO A 97 -35.55 -1.93 -13.16
N LYS A 98 -34.87 -2.98 -13.63
CA LYS A 98 -33.90 -3.73 -12.80
C LYS A 98 -32.71 -2.87 -12.37
N LEU A 99 -32.18 -2.05 -13.29
CA LEU A 99 -31.09 -1.14 -12.98
C LEU A 99 -31.52 -0.05 -11.98
N ALA A 100 -32.69 0.56 -12.21
CA ALA A 100 -33.24 1.58 -11.30
C ALA A 100 -33.35 1.02 -9.87
N LYS A 101 -33.93 -0.16 -9.70
CA LYS A 101 -34.08 -0.80 -8.39
C LYS A 101 -32.73 -1.11 -7.72
N MET A 102 -31.72 -1.51 -8.49
CA MET A 102 -30.36 -1.77 -7.98
C MET A 102 -29.70 -0.47 -7.49
N LEU A 103 -29.81 0.61 -8.26
CA LEU A 103 -29.26 1.93 -7.90
C LEU A 103 -29.96 2.53 -6.68
N ASP A 104 -31.28 2.45 -6.59
CA ASP A 104 -32.05 2.87 -5.44
C ASP A 104 -31.61 2.17 -4.14
N GLY A 105 -31.27 0.89 -4.23
CA GLY A 105 -30.75 0.12 -3.10
C GLY A 105 -29.34 0.49 -2.68
N GLN A 106 -28.53 1.09 -3.57
CA GLN A 106 -27.18 1.58 -3.26
C GLN A 106 -27.18 3.00 -2.70
N ILE A 107 -28.11 3.84 -3.13
CA ILE A 107 -28.19 5.24 -2.71
C ILE A 107 -28.84 5.38 -1.32
N LYS A 108 -29.73 4.45 -0.94
CA LYS A 108 -30.43 4.44 0.35
C LYS A 108 -29.63 3.89 1.54
N LYS A 109 -28.33 3.62 1.35
CA LYS A 109 -27.38 3.31 2.42
C LYS A 109 -26.58 4.54 2.78
#